data_3c5a893ba67038a68dc7e00d6cec19c1
#
_entry.id   3c5a893ba67038a68dc7e00d6cec19c1
#
_cell.length_a   1.000
_cell.length_b   1.000
_cell.length_c   1.000
_cell.angle_alpha   90.00
_cell.angle_beta   90.00
_cell.angle_gamma   90.00
#
_symmetry.space_group_name_H-M   'P 1'
#
loop_
_entity.id
_entity.type
_entity.pdbx_description
1 polymer ?
#
loop_
_entity_poly.entity_id
_entity_poly.type
_entity_poly.pdbx_seq_one_letter_code
_entity_poly.pdbx_strand_id
1 'polypeptide(L)' 'MTVKKQLGMRIRYLRKQRKMSIEDLALECDINKNYLSDLERGTRNPSIEIISRISVGLKVSMEVLFQGIDVIH' A
#
# COMPACT_ATOMS: atom_id res chain seq x y z
N MET A 1 14.42 -9.22 0.76
CA MET A 1 13.45 -8.30 0.16
C MET A 1 13.36 -7.04 1.01
N THR A 2 13.37 -5.89 0.40
CA THR A 2 13.32 -4.63 1.14
C THR A 2 11.94 -4.40 1.74
N VAL A 3 11.87 -3.56 2.77
CA VAL A 3 10.61 -3.19 3.40
C VAL A 3 9.68 -2.53 2.37
N LYS A 4 10.23 -1.70 1.48
CA LYS A 4 9.44 -1.07 0.42
C LYS A 4 8.74 -2.09 -0.45
N LYS A 5 9.45 -3.13 -0.86
CA LYS A 5 8.87 -4.17 -1.70
C LYS A 5 7.84 -5.00 -0.95
N GLN A 6 8.13 -5.32 0.30
CA GLN A 6 7.17 -6.05 1.13
C GLN A 6 5.88 -5.25 1.29
N LEU A 7 6.00 -3.95 1.57
CA LEU A 7 4.83 -3.09 1.71
C LEU A 7 4.05 -3.01 0.39
N GLY A 8 4.76 -2.85 -0.72
CA GLY A 8 4.12 -2.79 -2.03
C GLY A 8 3.33 -4.05 -2.35
N MET A 9 3.90 -5.20 -2.06
CA MET A 9 3.22 -6.48 -2.26
C MET A 9 2.01 -6.62 -1.34
N ARG A 10 2.13 -6.14 -0.11
CA ARG A 10 1.02 -6.19 0.85
C ARG A 10 -0.14 -5.31 0.39
N ILE A 11 0.17 -4.09 -0.07
CA ILE A 11 -0.85 -3.19 -0.61
C ILE A 11 -1.58 -3.85 -1.78
N ARG A 12 -0.81 -4.43 -2.70
CA ARG A 12 -1.40 -5.10 -3.87
C ARG A 12 -2.29 -6.27 -3.45
N TYR A 13 -1.83 -7.06 -2.49
CA TYR A 13 -2.60 -8.20 -2.00
C TYR A 13 -3.94 -7.73 -1.40
N LEU A 14 -3.89 -6.74 -0.52
CA LEU A 14 -5.10 -6.23 0.12
C LEU A 14 -6.04 -5.58 -0.90
N ARG A 15 -5.48 -4.86 -1.87
CA ARG A 15 -6.27 -4.26 -2.94
C ARG A 15 -7.02 -5.34 -3.73
N LYS A 16 -6.32 -6.40 -4.10
CA LYS A 16 -6.94 -7.49 -4.87
C LYS A 16 -7.96 -8.27 -4.04
N GLN A 17 -7.73 -8.40 -2.75
CA GLN A 17 -8.71 -9.01 -1.85
C GLN A 17 -10.03 -8.24 -1.86
N ARG A 18 -9.97 -6.94 -2.04
CA ARG A 18 -11.14 -6.09 -2.11
C ARG A 18 -11.65 -5.91 -3.55
N LYS A 19 -11.04 -6.60 -4.51
CA LYS A 19 -11.42 -6.55 -5.92
C LYS A 19 -11.39 -5.13 -6.48
N MET A 20 -10.41 -4.35 -6.05
CA MET A 20 -10.21 -2.98 -6.51
C MET A 20 -9.14 -2.93 -7.59
N SER A 21 -9.35 -2.07 -8.58
CA SER A 21 -8.30 -1.74 -9.54
C SER A 21 -7.32 -0.76 -8.89
N ILE A 22 -6.20 -0.52 -9.56
CA ILE A 22 -5.25 0.50 -9.12
C ILE A 22 -5.93 1.86 -9.11
N GLU A 23 -6.76 2.14 -10.12
CA GLU A 23 -7.51 3.39 -10.20
C GLU A 23 -8.48 3.55 -9.03
N ASP A 24 -9.19 2.47 -8.70
CA ASP A 24 -10.14 2.48 -7.60
C ASP A 24 -9.46 2.84 -6.29
N LEU A 25 -8.35 2.19 -6.00
CA LEU A 25 -7.64 2.44 -4.74
C LEU A 25 -7.03 3.83 -4.71
N ALA A 26 -6.44 4.28 -5.82
CA ALA A 26 -5.85 5.61 -5.90
C ALA A 26 -6.90 6.69 -5.62
N LEU A 27 -8.10 6.51 -6.16
CA LEU A 27 -9.20 7.43 -5.93
C LEU A 27 -9.60 7.44 -4.44
N GLU A 28 -9.73 6.26 -3.84
CA GLU A 28 -10.11 6.14 -2.43
C GLU A 28 -9.06 6.74 -1.50
N CYS A 29 -7.79 6.64 -1.87
CA CYS A 29 -6.68 7.17 -1.06
C CYS A 29 -6.38 8.63 -1.37
N ASP A 30 -6.99 9.20 -2.39
CA ASP A 30 -6.71 10.55 -2.88
C ASP A 30 -5.21 10.71 -3.21
N ILE A 31 -4.68 9.76 -3.98
CA ILE A 31 -3.30 9.81 -4.46
C ILE A 31 -3.27 9.53 -5.96
N ASN A 32 -2.17 9.92 -6.58
CA ASN A 32 -1.97 9.70 -8.01
C ASN A 32 -1.83 8.20 -8.31
N LYS A 33 -2.50 7.76 -9.38
CA LYS A 33 -2.48 6.36 -9.80
C LYS A 33 -1.06 5.86 -10.10
N ASN A 34 -0.26 6.67 -10.76
CA ASN A 34 1.11 6.27 -11.10
C ASN A 34 1.97 6.14 -9.85
N TYR A 35 1.75 7.02 -8.89
CA TYR A 35 2.45 6.95 -7.60
C TYR A 35 2.07 5.65 -6.86
N LEU A 36 0.78 5.33 -6.82
CA LEU A 36 0.32 4.09 -6.18
C LEU A 36 0.93 2.86 -6.88
N SER A 37 0.98 2.88 -8.20
CA SER A 37 1.61 1.81 -8.97
C SER A 37 3.07 1.64 -8.57
N ASP A 38 3.80 2.75 -8.42
CA ASP A 38 5.19 2.72 -7.98
C ASP A 38 5.32 2.18 -6.56
N LEU A 39 4.39 2.53 -5.67
CA LEU A 39 4.38 1.98 -4.31
C LEU A 39 4.23 0.45 -4.33
N GLU A 40 3.32 -0.05 -5.16
CA GLU A 40 3.11 -1.50 -5.26
C GLU A 40 4.34 -2.21 -5.81
N ARG A 41 5.12 -1.55 -6.67
CA ARG A 41 6.36 -2.10 -7.19
C ARG A 41 7.53 -1.99 -6.22
N GLY A 42 7.35 -1.23 -5.14
CA GLY A 42 8.38 -1.08 -4.14
C GLY A 42 9.47 -0.08 -4.52
N THR A 43 9.16 0.89 -5.38
CA THR A 43 10.13 1.88 -5.86
C THR A 43 10.00 3.24 -5.17
N ARG A 44 9.12 3.35 -4.18
CA ARG A 44 8.89 4.60 -3.45
C ARG A 44 8.94 4.37 -1.95
N ASN A 45 9.34 5.42 -1.22
CA ASN A 45 9.26 5.45 0.24
C ASN A 45 8.08 6.33 0.63
N PRO A 46 6.93 5.76 0.95
CA PRO A 46 5.78 6.58 1.31
C PRO A 46 5.97 7.23 2.68
N SER A 47 5.45 8.43 2.83
CA SER A 47 5.39 9.10 4.13
C SER A 47 4.35 8.40 5.00
N ILE A 48 4.40 8.67 6.29
CA ILE A 48 3.40 8.18 7.25
C ILE A 48 2.00 8.62 6.80
N GLU A 49 1.88 9.84 6.30
CA GLU A 49 0.60 10.37 5.85
C GLU A 49 0.05 9.58 4.67
N ILE A 50 0.90 9.25 3.71
CA ILE A 50 0.48 8.43 2.56
C ILE A 50 0.08 7.03 3.04
N ILE A 51 0.83 6.44 3.95
CA ILE A 51 0.50 5.14 4.53
C ILE A 51 -0.87 5.20 5.20
N SER A 52 -1.14 6.27 5.94
CA SER A 52 -2.44 6.45 6.58
C SER A 52 -3.57 6.49 5.54
N ARG A 53 -3.38 7.25 4.45
CA ARG A 53 -4.38 7.33 3.39
C ARG A 53 -4.64 5.96 2.75
N ILE A 54 -3.58 5.18 2.55
CA ILE A 54 -3.71 3.85 1.96
C ILE A 54 -4.50 2.93 2.90
N SER A 55 -4.21 2.96 4.20
CA SER A 55 -4.94 2.14 5.16
C SER A 55 -6.42 2.50 5.17
N VAL A 56 -6.74 3.80 5.13
CA VAL A 56 -8.13 4.25 5.06
C VAL A 56 -8.79 3.78 3.77
N GLY A 57 -8.12 3.93 2.64
CA GLY A 57 -8.66 3.53 1.34
C GLY A 57 -8.89 2.03 1.26
N LEU A 58 -8.05 1.23 1.89
CA LEU A 58 -8.19 -0.22 1.96
C LEU A 58 -9.13 -0.65 3.09
N LYS A 59 -9.55 0.28 3.95
CA LYS A 59 -10.42 0.00 5.11
C LYS A 59 -9.78 -1.02 6.04
N VAL A 60 -8.49 -0.89 6.26
CA VAL A 60 -7.74 -1.71 7.21
C VAL A 60 -6.97 -0.80 8.15
N SER A 61 -6.61 -1.33 9.32
CA SER A 61 -5.73 -0.60 10.23
C SER A 61 -4.31 -0.60 9.69
N MET A 62 -3.48 0.31 10.19
CA MET A 62 -2.05 0.29 9.84
C MET A 62 -1.40 -1.01 10.28
N GLU A 63 -1.84 -1.58 11.39
CA GLU A 63 -1.34 -2.86 11.86
C GLU A 63 -1.58 -3.96 10.83
N VAL A 64 -2.79 -4.02 10.27
CA VAL A 64 -3.13 -4.99 9.23
C VAL A 64 -2.33 -4.72 7.97
N LEU A 65 -2.17 -3.44 7.61
CA LEU A 65 -1.41 -3.07 6.43
C LEU A 65 0.03 -3.59 6.51
N PHE A 66 0.64 -3.55 7.68
CA PHE A 66 2.03 -4.00 7.86
C PHE A 66 2.16 -5.45 8.30
N GLN A 67 1.06 -6.17 8.39
CA GLN A 67 1.09 -7.57 8.82
C GLN A 67 1.94 -8.41 7.86
N GLY A 68 2.82 -9.21 8.43
CA GLY A 68 3.69 -10.08 7.63
C GLY A 68 4.92 -9.41 7.06
N ILE A 69 5.12 -8.11 7.34
CA ILE A 69 6.31 -7.41 6.88
C ILE A 69 7.41 -7.61 7.92
N ASP A 70 8.49 -8.26 7.51
CA ASP A 70 9.62 -8.53 8.38
C ASP A 70 10.67 -7.46 8.23
N VAL A 71 11.08 -6.89 9.35
CA VAL A 71 12.22 -5.99 9.41
C VAL A 71 13.33 -6.77 10.09
N ILE A 72 14.24 -7.32 9.30
CA ILE A 72 15.36 -8.10 9.82
C ILE A 72 16.57 -7.19 9.94
N HIS A 73 17.17 -7.20 11.11
CA HIS A 73 18.36 -6.39 11.41
C HIS A 73 19.61 -7.24 11.46
#